data_7d2c325ffe943b66941161c3f2aacb46
#
_entry.id   7d2c325ffe943b66941161c3f2aacb46
#
_cell.length_a   1.000
_cell.length_b   1.000
_cell.length_c   1.000
_cell.angle_alpha   90.00
_cell.angle_beta   90.00
_cell.angle_gamma   90.00
#
_symmetry.space_group_name_H-M   'P 1'
#
loop_
_entity.id
_entity.type
_entity.pdbx_description
1 polymer ?
#
loop_
_entity_poly.entity_id
_entity_poly.type
_entity_poly.pdbx_seq_one_letter_code
_entity_poly.pdbx_strand_id
1 'polypeptide(L)'
;TESEQQKLTEVFLAAMSDIREGHFYPNIIMHQDEPIEYAAIPLTSYASDTILPYDSISEVLENYYAQRSLYTRMRQKSADLRHVINTLLERNRKKYDLQKKQLKDTDKREKYKVYGELIHTYGYQLEEGCKGFDALNYYTNETIHIPLDATISPLDNAKKYFDRYAKLKRTYEALTDLIEDTQ
;
A
#
# COMPACT_ATOMS: atom_id res chain seq x y z
N THR A 1 -30.73 43.90 1.19
CA THR A 1 -32.03 44.59 1.29
C THR A 1 -32.02 45.53 2.47
N GLU A 2 -32.89 46.56 2.46
CA GLU A 2 -32.99 47.57 3.53
C GLU A 2 -33.26 46.91 4.91
N SER A 3 -34.05 45.86 4.95
CA SER A 3 -34.31 45.01 6.11
C SER A 3 -33.08 44.30 6.67
N GLU A 4 -32.18 43.85 5.80
CA GLU A 4 -30.93 43.20 6.21
C GLU A 4 -29.91 44.19 6.79
N GLN A 5 -29.90 45.41 6.25
CA GLN A 5 -29.05 46.50 6.76
C GLN A 5 -29.54 46.94 8.15
N GLN A 6 -30.83 47.05 8.37
CA GLN A 6 -31.41 47.37 9.69
C GLN A 6 -31.02 46.28 10.71
N LYS A 7 -31.21 45.01 10.36
CA LYS A 7 -30.88 43.89 11.23
C LYS A 7 -29.39 43.82 11.58
N LEU A 8 -28.52 44.10 10.61
CA LEU A 8 -27.08 44.17 10.82
C LEU A 8 -26.72 45.30 11.78
N THR A 9 -27.35 46.48 11.63
CA THR A 9 -27.13 47.65 12.50
C THR A 9 -27.59 47.36 13.93
N GLU A 10 -28.72 46.71 14.12
CA GLU A 10 -29.21 46.33 15.47
C GLU A 10 -28.27 45.37 16.16
N VAL A 11 -27.81 44.30 15.45
CA VAL A 11 -26.87 43.32 16.00
C VAL A 11 -25.54 43.97 16.33
N PHE A 12 -25.04 44.86 15.49
CA PHE A 12 -23.80 45.60 15.73
C PHE A 12 -23.91 46.52 16.96
N LEU A 13 -24.98 47.26 17.08
CA LEU A 13 -25.22 48.17 18.23
C LEU A 13 -25.37 47.38 19.53
N ALA A 14 -26.04 46.24 19.53
CA ALA A 14 -26.15 45.36 20.69
C ALA A 14 -24.77 44.84 21.12
N ALA A 15 -23.98 44.32 20.19
CA ALA A 15 -22.61 43.85 20.48
C ALA A 15 -21.70 44.97 21.03
N MET A 16 -21.83 46.21 20.50
CA MET A 16 -21.07 47.35 20.99
C MET A 16 -21.52 47.79 22.39
N SER A 17 -22.80 47.61 22.72
CA SER A 17 -23.32 47.87 24.08
C SER A 17 -22.74 46.88 25.07
N ASP A 18 -22.78 45.58 24.76
CA ASP A 18 -22.22 44.52 25.62
C ASP A 18 -20.71 44.74 25.89
N ILE A 19 -19.95 45.13 24.86
CA ILE A 19 -18.53 45.48 25.02
C ILE A 19 -18.35 46.68 25.96
N ARG A 20 -19.14 47.73 25.83
CA ARG A 20 -19.08 48.93 26.67
C ARG A 20 -19.44 48.63 28.11
N GLU A 21 -20.38 47.74 28.33
CA GLU A 21 -20.85 47.36 29.68
C GLU A 21 -19.95 46.29 30.32
N GLY A 22 -18.97 45.78 29.57
CA GLY A 22 -18.04 44.73 30.05
C GLY A 22 -18.65 43.34 30.14
N HIS A 23 -19.73 43.09 29.39
CA HIS A 23 -20.35 41.79 29.30
C HIS A 23 -19.59 40.88 28.33
N PHE A 24 -18.54 40.23 28.85
CA PHE A 24 -17.72 39.30 28.10
C PHE A 24 -18.10 37.85 28.41
N TYR A 25 -17.95 36.99 27.42
CA TYR A 25 -18.15 35.55 27.52
C TYR A 25 -16.93 34.84 26.90
N PRO A 26 -15.79 34.80 27.60
CA PRO A 26 -14.57 34.15 27.08
C PRO A 26 -14.82 32.68 26.83
N ASN A 27 -14.54 32.18 25.62
CA ASN A 27 -14.80 30.80 25.26
C ASN A 27 -13.87 30.27 24.18
N ILE A 28 -13.75 28.94 24.13
CA ILE A 28 -13.10 28.18 23.07
C ILE A 28 -14.17 27.35 22.37
N ILE A 29 -14.15 27.34 21.04
CA ILE A 29 -15.04 26.55 20.19
C ILE A 29 -14.29 25.33 19.76
N MET A 30 -14.87 24.15 20.06
CA MET A 30 -14.31 22.84 19.78
C MET A 30 -15.14 22.13 18.73
N HIS A 31 -14.51 21.73 17.63
CA HIS A 31 -15.12 20.81 16.67
C HIS A 31 -14.56 19.41 16.91
N GLN A 32 -15.39 18.48 17.36
CA GLN A 32 -14.96 17.18 17.92
C GLN A 32 -13.98 17.44 19.09
N ASP A 33 -12.71 17.11 18.96
CA ASP A 33 -11.69 17.37 19.99
C ASP A 33 -10.66 18.43 19.55
N GLU A 34 -10.90 19.11 18.42
CA GLU A 34 -10.00 20.14 17.89
C GLU A 34 -10.46 21.54 18.27
N PRO A 35 -9.66 22.39 18.90
CA PRO A 35 -9.96 23.79 19.11
C PRO A 35 -9.86 24.55 17.79
N ILE A 36 -11.01 24.99 17.26
CA ILE A 36 -11.11 25.64 15.95
C ILE A 36 -11.08 27.17 16.04
N GLU A 37 -11.70 27.75 17.09
CA GLU A 37 -11.81 29.19 17.25
C GLU A 37 -11.87 29.55 18.73
N TYR A 38 -11.63 30.81 19.06
CA TYR A 38 -11.83 31.36 20.39
C TYR A 38 -12.41 32.78 20.30
N ALA A 39 -13.16 33.20 21.32
CA ALA A 39 -13.78 34.53 21.36
C ALA A 39 -13.94 35.03 22.79
N ALA A 40 -14.06 36.36 22.92
CA ALA A 40 -14.46 37.01 24.15
C ALA A 40 -15.99 37.27 24.23
N ILE A 41 -16.70 36.95 23.17
CA ILE A 41 -18.15 37.14 23.02
C ILE A 41 -18.79 35.85 22.47
N PRO A 42 -20.08 35.63 22.65
CA PRO A 42 -20.79 34.48 22.04
C PRO A 42 -20.78 34.56 20.52
N LEU A 43 -20.36 33.46 19.86
CA LEU A 43 -20.40 33.34 18.40
C LEU A 43 -21.54 32.40 17.99
N THR A 44 -22.51 32.92 17.27
CA THR A 44 -23.71 32.17 16.85
C THR A 44 -23.51 31.28 15.62
N SER A 45 -22.45 31.52 14.86
CA SER A 45 -22.13 30.73 13.64
C SER A 45 -21.68 29.31 13.93
N TYR A 46 -21.33 28.99 15.17
CA TYR A 46 -20.83 27.70 15.62
C TYR A 46 -21.83 26.90 16.47
N ALA A 47 -23.12 27.03 16.16
CA ALA A 47 -24.19 26.43 16.95
C ALA A 47 -24.16 24.88 17.02
N SER A 48 -23.46 24.22 16.09
CA SER A 48 -23.26 22.76 16.05
C SER A 48 -22.02 22.29 16.80
N ASP A 49 -21.15 23.20 17.24
CA ASP A 49 -19.87 22.91 17.87
C ASP A 49 -19.97 23.02 19.39
N THR A 50 -19.03 22.42 20.11
CA THR A 50 -18.98 22.50 21.56
C THR A 50 -18.32 23.79 22.00
N ILE A 51 -18.98 24.58 22.82
CA ILE A 51 -18.47 25.84 23.37
C ILE A 51 -18.02 25.61 24.81
N LEU A 52 -16.74 25.84 25.08
CA LEU A 52 -16.15 25.74 26.42
C LEU A 52 -15.96 27.14 26.99
N PRO A 53 -16.70 27.55 28.05
CA PRO A 53 -16.53 28.84 28.70
C PRO A 53 -15.33 28.85 29.62
N TYR A 54 -14.72 30.04 29.83
CA TYR A 54 -13.61 30.32 30.73
C TYR A 54 -13.87 31.64 31.50
N ASP A 55 -13.12 31.81 32.60
CA ASP A 55 -13.28 32.98 33.45
C ASP A 55 -12.60 34.24 32.88
N SER A 56 -11.57 34.05 32.04
CA SER A 56 -10.85 35.15 31.44
C SER A 56 -10.36 34.85 30.01
N ILE A 57 -10.20 35.89 29.22
CA ILE A 57 -9.61 35.76 27.86
C ILE A 57 -8.14 35.30 27.90
N SER A 58 -7.41 35.63 28.96
CA SER A 58 -6.03 35.15 29.12
C SER A 58 -5.97 33.64 29.28
N GLU A 59 -6.89 33.09 30.05
CA GLU A 59 -7.03 31.65 30.23
C GLU A 59 -7.48 30.95 28.91
N VAL A 60 -8.39 31.57 28.17
CA VAL A 60 -8.79 31.12 26.83
C VAL A 60 -7.58 31.02 25.90
N LEU A 61 -6.77 32.07 25.84
CA LEU A 61 -5.59 32.11 24.98
C LEU A 61 -4.56 31.04 25.35
N GLU A 62 -4.28 30.88 26.63
CA GLU A 62 -3.33 29.90 27.14
C GLU A 62 -3.82 28.48 26.76
N ASN A 63 -5.06 28.14 27.07
CA ASN A 63 -5.63 26.83 26.80
C ASN A 63 -5.76 26.55 25.29
N TYR A 64 -6.25 27.54 24.52
CA TYR A 64 -6.41 27.39 23.07
C TYR A 64 -5.08 27.06 22.38
N TYR A 65 -4.04 27.85 22.62
CA TYR A 65 -2.74 27.63 21.96
C TYR A 65 -2.02 26.38 22.47
N ALA A 66 -2.16 26.03 23.75
CA ALA A 66 -1.64 24.78 24.28
C ALA A 66 -2.29 23.57 23.63
N GLN A 67 -3.63 23.52 23.59
CA GLN A 67 -4.38 22.43 22.97
C GLN A 67 -4.13 22.34 21.47
N ARG A 68 -4.15 23.47 20.75
CA ARG A 68 -3.87 23.50 19.31
C ARG A 68 -2.47 23.02 18.96
N SER A 69 -1.47 23.37 19.78
CA SER A 69 -0.10 22.88 19.61
C SER A 69 -0.01 21.38 19.80
N LEU A 70 -0.65 20.82 20.81
CA LEU A 70 -0.71 19.38 21.07
C LEU A 70 -1.41 18.65 19.90
N TYR A 71 -2.57 19.15 19.48
CA TYR A 71 -3.33 18.57 18.37
C TYR A 71 -2.54 18.55 17.06
N THR A 72 -1.87 19.66 16.73
CA THR A 72 -1.04 19.77 15.53
C THR A 72 0.13 18.78 15.57
N ARG A 73 0.81 18.63 16.71
CA ARG A 73 1.89 17.66 16.89
C ARG A 73 1.41 16.21 16.76
N MET A 74 0.25 15.89 17.35
CA MET A 74 -0.34 14.56 17.24
C MET A 74 -0.70 14.22 15.79
N ARG A 75 -1.31 15.17 15.08
CA ARG A 75 -1.67 15.02 13.66
C ARG A 75 -0.45 14.81 12.78
N GLN A 76 0.62 15.57 13.00
CA GLN A 76 1.86 15.45 12.25
C GLN A 76 2.54 14.10 12.49
N LYS A 77 2.68 13.67 13.75
CA LYS A 77 3.24 12.36 14.09
C LYS A 77 2.42 11.21 13.50
N SER A 78 1.08 11.32 13.52
CA SER A 78 0.20 10.33 12.91
C SER A 78 0.35 10.28 11.38
N ALA A 79 0.56 11.42 10.73
CA ALA A 79 0.81 11.47 9.29
C ALA A 79 2.16 10.82 8.94
N ASP A 80 3.22 11.10 9.71
CA ASP A 80 4.54 10.51 9.51
C ASP A 80 4.51 8.98 9.68
N LEU A 81 3.83 8.48 10.73
CA LEU A 81 3.64 7.05 10.94
C LEU A 81 2.87 6.39 9.81
N ARG A 82 1.78 7.00 9.34
CA ARG A 82 1.02 6.49 8.19
C ARG A 82 1.87 6.44 6.94
N HIS A 83 2.69 7.45 6.70
CA HIS A 83 3.60 7.48 5.55
C HIS A 83 4.60 6.32 5.60
N VAL A 84 5.24 6.08 6.75
CA VAL A 84 6.17 4.97 6.94
C VAL A 84 5.49 3.63 6.72
N ILE A 85 4.32 3.42 7.35
CA ILE A 85 3.55 2.17 7.21
C ILE A 85 3.14 1.93 5.76
N ASN A 86 2.59 2.93 5.08
CA ASN A 86 2.19 2.80 3.68
C ASN A 86 3.38 2.49 2.76
N THR A 87 4.53 3.13 3.00
CA THR A 87 5.76 2.86 2.24
C THR A 87 6.22 1.40 2.41
N LEU A 88 6.19 0.88 3.64
CA LEU A 88 6.55 -0.52 3.93
C LEU A 88 5.56 -1.49 3.31
N LEU A 89 4.26 -1.20 3.42
CA LEU A 89 3.20 -2.02 2.80
C LEU A 89 3.35 -2.08 1.28
N GLU A 90 3.59 -0.96 0.62
CA GLU A 90 3.80 -0.93 -0.84
C GLU A 90 5.04 -1.72 -1.26
N ARG A 91 6.14 -1.61 -0.51
CA ARG A 91 7.36 -2.39 -0.78
C ARG A 91 7.11 -3.89 -0.64
N ASN A 92 6.46 -4.30 0.44
CA ASN A 92 6.15 -5.71 0.68
C ASN A 92 5.18 -6.25 -0.37
N ARG A 93 4.16 -5.48 -0.75
CA ARG A 93 3.22 -5.86 -1.81
C ARG A 93 3.93 -6.07 -3.14
N LYS A 94 4.79 -5.13 -3.56
CA LYS A 94 5.57 -5.26 -4.80
C LYS A 94 6.50 -6.48 -4.76
N LYS A 95 7.16 -6.73 -3.61
CA LYS A 95 7.99 -7.92 -3.41
C LYS A 95 7.18 -9.20 -3.55
N TYR A 96 6.03 -9.28 -2.90
CA TYR A 96 5.12 -10.43 -2.96
C TYR A 96 4.62 -10.70 -4.38
N ASP A 97 4.18 -9.67 -5.11
CA ASP A 97 3.71 -9.80 -6.48
C ASP A 97 4.82 -10.31 -7.42
N LEU A 98 6.04 -9.82 -7.24
CA LEU A 98 7.21 -10.30 -8.00
C LEU A 98 7.53 -11.76 -7.69
N GLN A 99 7.56 -12.15 -6.42
CA GLN A 99 7.79 -13.53 -5.98
C GLN A 99 6.72 -14.48 -6.53
N LYS A 100 5.46 -14.07 -6.49
CA LYS A 100 4.34 -14.86 -7.04
C LYS A 100 4.45 -15.03 -8.56
N LYS A 101 4.87 -13.99 -9.27
CA LYS A 101 5.15 -14.09 -10.71
C LYS A 101 6.30 -15.05 -11.00
N GLN A 102 7.40 -14.94 -10.25
CA GLN A 102 8.55 -15.85 -10.39
C GLN A 102 8.18 -17.30 -10.05
N LEU A 103 7.34 -17.51 -9.02
CA LEU A 103 6.83 -18.84 -8.67
C LEU A 103 6.07 -19.47 -9.84
N LYS A 104 5.18 -18.70 -10.47
CA LYS A 104 4.43 -19.15 -11.66
C LYS A 104 5.36 -19.51 -12.83
N ASP A 105 6.46 -18.81 -13.00
CA ASP A 105 7.44 -19.14 -14.05
C ASP A 105 8.15 -20.49 -13.79
N THR A 106 8.18 -20.97 -12.54
CA THR A 106 8.73 -22.27 -12.19
C THR A 106 7.83 -23.43 -12.57
N ASP A 107 6.56 -23.23 -12.91
CA ASP A 107 5.62 -24.28 -13.34
C ASP A 107 6.11 -25.00 -14.59
N LYS A 108 6.95 -24.31 -15.39
CA LYS A 108 7.60 -24.89 -16.57
C LYS A 108 8.63 -25.97 -16.25
N ARG A 109 8.97 -26.22 -14.97
CA ARG A 109 9.99 -27.19 -14.57
C ARG A 109 9.67 -28.59 -15.02
N GLU A 110 8.42 -29.02 -14.88
CA GLU A 110 7.99 -30.38 -15.26
C GLU A 110 8.20 -30.63 -16.76
N LYS A 111 7.95 -29.62 -17.59
CA LYS A 111 8.21 -29.70 -19.03
C LYS A 111 9.70 -29.98 -19.33
N TYR A 112 10.61 -29.34 -18.61
CA TYR A 112 12.05 -29.55 -18.81
C TYR A 112 12.51 -30.93 -18.32
N LYS A 113 11.88 -31.46 -17.25
CA LYS A 113 12.10 -32.83 -16.79
C LYS A 113 11.71 -33.82 -17.87
N VAL A 114 10.49 -33.71 -18.39
CA VAL A 114 9.97 -34.59 -19.46
C VAL A 114 10.87 -34.51 -20.71
N TYR A 115 11.31 -33.31 -21.10
CA TYR A 115 12.22 -33.16 -22.24
C TYR A 115 13.55 -33.88 -22.02
N GLY A 116 14.16 -33.73 -20.85
CA GLY A 116 15.40 -34.44 -20.49
C GLY A 116 15.23 -35.95 -20.51
N GLU A 117 14.15 -36.50 -19.97
CA GLU A 117 13.84 -37.93 -19.93
C GLU A 117 13.63 -38.51 -21.35
N LEU A 118 12.86 -37.81 -22.19
CA LEU A 118 12.59 -38.25 -23.56
C LEU A 118 13.84 -38.21 -24.45
N ILE A 119 14.70 -37.19 -24.30
CA ILE A 119 15.98 -37.14 -25.00
C ILE A 119 16.90 -38.28 -24.50
N HIS A 120 16.90 -38.57 -23.21
CA HIS A 120 17.69 -39.66 -22.67
C HIS A 120 17.22 -41.03 -23.20
N THR A 121 15.91 -41.19 -23.39
CA THR A 121 15.30 -42.45 -23.89
C THR A 121 15.49 -42.63 -25.37
N TYR A 122 15.30 -41.59 -26.18
CA TYR A 122 15.30 -41.66 -27.64
C TYR A 122 16.55 -41.10 -28.30
N GLY A 123 17.42 -40.44 -27.52
CA GLY A 123 18.61 -39.69 -27.99
C GLY A 123 19.62 -40.54 -28.78
N TYR A 124 19.68 -41.88 -28.53
CA TYR A 124 20.56 -42.78 -29.26
C TYR A 124 20.13 -42.96 -30.76
N GLN A 125 18.90 -42.57 -31.12
CA GLN A 125 18.38 -42.63 -32.50
C GLN A 125 18.60 -41.29 -33.23
N LEU A 126 19.05 -40.26 -32.53
CA LEU A 126 19.18 -38.93 -33.09
C LEU A 126 20.55 -38.71 -33.70
N GLU A 127 20.60 -38.15 -34.90
CA GLU A 127 21.83 -37.73 -35.54
C GLU A 127 22.39 -36.47 -34.90
N GLU A 128 23.72 -36.35 -34.88
CA GLU A 128 24.39 -35.11 -34.43
C GLU A 128 24.01 -33.95 -35.35
N GLY A 129 23.74 -32.78 -34.74
CA GLY A 129 23.28 -31.59 -35.47
C GLY A 129 21.78 -31.48 -35.65
N CYS A 130 20.98 -32.40 -35.11
CA CYS A 130 19.53 -32.31 -35.11
C CYS A 130 19.01 -31.11 -34.30
N LYS A 131 18.11 -30.34 -34.89
CA LYS A 131 17.53 -29.13 -34.25
C LYS A 131 16.32 -29.40 -33.36
N GLY A 132 15.80 -30.64 -33.41
CA GLY A 132 14.65 -31.06 -32.62
C GLY A 132 14.12 -32.37 -33.12
N PHE A 133 13.26 -33.03 -32.35
CA PHE A 133 12.60 -34.28 -32.75
C PHE A 133 11.25 -34.36 -32.04
N ASP A 134 10.40 -35.20 -32.59
CA ASP A 134 9.07 -35.49 -32.06
C ASP A 134 9.13 -36.80 -31.27
N ALA A 135 8.67 -36.77 -30.02
CA ALA A 135 8.65 -37.94 -29.17
C ALA A 135 7.28 -38.10 -28.50
N LEU A 136 6.90 -39.35 -28.29
CA LEU A 136 5.69 -39.68 -27.55
C LEU A 136 5.96 -39.42 -26.05
N ASN A 137 5.21 -38.50 -25.49
CA ASN A 137 5.21 -38.27 -24.05
C ASN A 137 4.42 -39.40 -23.37
N TYR A 138 5.09 -40.32 -22.71
CA TYR A 138 4.48 -41.44 -22.02
C TYR A 138 3.65 -41.09 -20.79
N TYR A 139 3.70 -39.82 -20.32
CA TYR A 139 2.85 -39.33 -19.24
C TYR A 139 1.47 -38.89 -19.73
N THR A 140 1.39 -38.30 -20.95
CA THR A 140 0.15 -37.74 -21.50
C THR A 140 -0.35 -38.49 -22.74
N ASN A 141 0.42 -39.46 -23.27
CA ASN A 141 0.17 -40.12 -24.54
C ASN A 141 0.04 -39.21 -25.78
N GLU A 142 0.64 -38.00 -25.68
CA GLU A 142 0.66 -37.04 -26.79
C GLU A 142 2.07 -36.92 -27.38
N THR A 143 2.12 -36.71 -28.70
CA THR A 143 3.41 -36.42 -29.36
C THR A 143 3.79 -34.97 -29.12
N ILE A 144 4.98 -34.76 -28.57
CA ILE A 144 5.50 -33.42 -28.29
C ILE A 144 6.78 -33.16 -29.07
N HIS A 145 6.93 -31.95 -29.57
CA HIS A 145 8.15 -31.50 -30.23
C HIS A 145 9.16 -30.98 -29.18
N ILE A 146 10.38 -31.55 -29.19
CA ILE A 146 11.46 -31.21 -28.30
C ILE A 146 12.54 -30.50 -29.09
N PRO A 147 12.78 -29.21 -28.86
CA PRO A 147 13.85 -28.46 -29.51
C PRO A 147 15.23 -28.87 -28.96
N LEU A 148 16.21 -29.01 -29.85
CA LEU A 148 17.59 -29.35 -29.52
C LEU A 148 18.52 -28.23 -29.99
N ASP A 149 19.59 -28.09 -29.27
CA ASP A 149 20.75 -27.29 -29.69
C ASP A 149 21.66 -28.15 -30.59
N ALA A 150 21.68 -27.84 -31.87
CA ALA A 150 22.40 -28.56 -32.87
C ALA A 150 23.94 -28.51 -32.70
N THR A 151 24.46 -27.65 -31.84
CA THR A 151 25.90 -27.48 -31.59
C THR A 151 26.45 -28.41 -30.53
N ILE A 152 25.60 -29.13 -29.83
CA ILE A 152 25.94 -30.05 -28.74
C ILE A 152 25.29 -31.41 -28.95
N SER A 153 25.86 -32.46 -28.33
CA SER A 153 25.34 -33.80 -28.44
C SER A 153 23.93 -33.95 -27.87
N PRO A 154 23.12 -34.95 -28.30
CA PRO A 154 21.82 -35.22 -27.69
C PRO A 154 21.90 -35.44 -26.18
N LEU A 155 22.92 -36.12 -25.69
CA LEU A 155 23.17 -36.32 -24.24
C LEU A 155 23.40 -34.99 -23.48
N ASP A 156 24.18 -34.09 -24.07
CA ASP A 156 24.41 -32.75 -23.49
C ASP A 156 23.16 -31.89 -23.51
N ASN A 157 22.31 -32.03 -24.53
CA ASN A 157 20.97 -31.42 -24.55
C ASN A 157 20.11 -31.95 -23.41
N ALA A 158 20.06 -33.26 -23.16
CA ALA A 158 19.35 -33.85 -22.04
C ALA A 158 19.86 -33.27 -20.70
N LYS A 159 21.18 -33.21 -20.52
CA LYS A 159 21.82 -32.64 -19.33
C LYS A 159 21.40 -31.15 -19.13
N LYS A 160 21.43 -30.36 -20.20
CA LYS A 160 21.00 -28.94 -20.20
C LYS A 160 19.56 -28.78 -19.73
N TYR A 161 18.64 -29.67 -20.13
CA TYR A 161 17.27 -29.67 -19.67
C TYR A 161 17.12 -30.11 -18.22
N PHE A 162 17.87 -31.14 -17.77
CA PHE A 162 17.89 -31.54 -16.35
C PHE A 162 18.48 -30.46 -15.44
N ASP A 163 19.53 -29.76 -15.85
CA ASP A 163 20.10 -28.62 -15.11
C ASP A 163 19.06 -27.48 -14.96
N ARG A 164 18.31 -27.24 -16.03
CA ARG A 164 17.23 -26.24 -16.04
C ARG A 164 16.10 -26.64 -15.10
N TYR A 165 15.69 -27.91 -15.10
CA TYR A 165 14.73 -28.46 -14.15
C TYR A 165 15.22 -28.31 -12.71
N ALA A 166 16.44 -28.73 -12.41
CA ALA A 166 17.01 -28.66 -11.08
C ALA A 166 17.11 -27.22 -10.55
N LYS A 167 17.46 -26.26 -11.43
CA LYS A 167 17.48 -24.83 -11.10
C LYS A 167 16.07 -24.33 -10.75
N LEU A 168 15.08 -24.63 -11.60
CA LEU A 168 13.70 -24.18 -11.36
C LEU A 168 13.08 -24.84 -10.13
N LYS A 169 13.40 -26.13 -9.87
CA LYS A 169 12.95 -26.83 -8.66
C LYS A 169 13.47 -26.13 -7.39
N ARG A 170 14.76 -25.84 -7.31
CA ARG A 170 15.35 -25.10 -6.18
C ARG A 170 14.76 -23.71 -6.02
N THR A 171 14.50 -23.02 -7.13
CA THR A 171 13.86 -21.71 -7.12
C THR A 171 12.42 -21.80 -6.61
N TYR A 172 11.68 -22.84 -6.98
CA TYR A 172 10.31 -23.09 -6.51
C TYR A 172 10.29 -23.27 -4.98
N GLU A 173 11.14 -24.15 -4.46
CA GLU A 173 11.24 -24.45 -3.03
C GLU A 173 11.58 -23.16 -2.24
N ALA A 174 12.61 -22.43 -2.65
CA ALA A 174 13.02 -21.18 -1.99
C ALA A 174 11.96 -20.07 -2.07
N LEU A 175 11.22 -19.96 -3.18
CA LEU A 175 10.17 -18.94 -3.31
C LEU A 175 8.91 -19.30 -2.50
N THR A 176 8.62 -20.59 -2.33
CA THR A 176 7.48 -21.03 -1.51
C THR A 176 7.69 -20.59 -0.05
N ASP A 177 8.86 -20.86 0.51
CA ASP A 177 9.21 -20.44 1.87
C ASP A 177 9.21 -18.91 2.02
N LEU A 178 9.78 -18.18 1.04
CA LEU A 178 9.80 -16.70 1.07
C LEU A 178 8.43 -16.04 0.93
N ILE A 179 7.49 -16.69 0.25
CA ILE A 179 6.12 -16.18 0.11
C ILE A 179 5.35 -16.36 1.41
N GLU A 180 5.53 -17.48 2.10
CA GLU A 180 4.95 -17.71 3.43
C GLU A 180 5.44 -16.68 4.45
N ASP A 181 6.72 -16.36 4.45
CA ASP A 181 7.30 -15.32 5.32
C ASP A 181 6.82 -13.89 4.99
N THR A 182 6.32 -13.66 3.78
CA THR A 182 5.92 -12.31 3.31
C THR A 182 4.43 -12.06 3.49
N GLN A 183 3.60 -13.08 3.76
CA GLN A 183 2.17 -12.94 4.04
C GLN A 183 1.91 -12.45 5.45
#